data_d67b90c836eeccc2d7689efdacfe4b18
#
_entry.id   d67b90c836eeccc2d7689efdacfe4b18
#
_cell.length_a   1.000
_cell.length_b   1.000
_cell.length_c   1.000
_cell.angle_alpha   90.00
_cell.angle_beta   90.00
_cell.angle_gamma   90.00
#
_symmetry.space_group_name_H-M   'P 1'
#
loop_
_entity.id
_entity.type
_entity.pdbx_description
1 polymer ?
#
loop_
_entity_poly.entity_id
_entity_poly.type
_entity_poly.pdbx_seq_one_letter_code
_entity_poly.pdbx_strand_id
1 'polypeptide(L)' 'MKYRCPLCGHTYDEEKEGVKFADLPDDWCCPVCGEPKEDFLPVEDD' A
#
# COMPACT_ATOMS: atom_id res chain seq x y z
N MET A 1 4.53 -5.97 7.45
CA MET A 1 3.28 -6.25 6.74
C MET A 1 3.27 -5.63 5.37
N LYS A 2 2.52 -6.20 4.48
CA LYS A 2 2.44 -5.71 3.11
C LYS A 2 1.00 -5.41 2.75
N TYR A 3 0.83 -4.49 1.82
CA TYR A 3 -0.50 -4.13 1.34
C TYR A 3 -0.47 -4.18 -0.17
N ARG A 4 -1.59 -4.56 -0.77
CA ARG A 4 -1.64 -4.76 -2.20
C ARG A 4 -2.74 -3.93 -2.82
N CYS A 5 -2.41 -3.31 -3.96
CA CYS A 5 -3.39 -2.55 -4.71
C CYS A 5 -4.28 -3.52 -5.50
N PRO A 6 -5.59 -3.44 -5.34
CA PRO A 6 -6.48 -4.38 -6.03
C PRO A 6 -6.63 -4.11 -7.52
N LEU A 7 -6.19 -2.95 -7.98
CA LEU A 7 -6.32 -2.63 -9.39
C LEU A 7 -5.10 -3.02 -10.20
N CYS A 8 -3.93 -2.56 -9.81
CA CYS A 8 -2.74 -2.80 -10.60
C CYS A 8 -1.85 -3.89 -10.01
N GLY A 9 -2.14 -4.33 -8.81
CA GLY A 9 -1.34 -5.38 -8.18
C GLY A 9 -0.05 -4.90 -7.54
N HIS A 10 0.12 -3.58 -7.42
CA HIS A 10 1.31 -3.03 -6.78
C HIS A 10 1.31 -3.41 -5.31
N THR A 11 2.45 -3.81 -4.80
CA THR A 11 2.57 -4.20 -3.39
C THR A 11 3.38 -3.16 -2.64
N TYR A 12 2.82 -2.69 -1.53
CA TYR A 12 3.53 -1.76 -0.65
C TYR A 12 4.13 -2.55 0.50
N ASP A 13 5.45 -2.49 0.63
CA ASP A 13 6.15 -3.23 1.67
C ASP A 13 6.64 -2.24 2.72
N GLU A 14 6.06 -2.29 3.90
CA GLU A 14 6.40 -1.37 4.98
C GLU A 14 7.87 -1.49 5.37
N GLU A 15 8.39 -2.69 5.37
CA GLU A 15 9.77 -2.90 5.76
C GLU A 15 10.73 -2.34 4.73
N LYS A 16 10.39 -2.49 3.48
CA LYS A 16 11.24 -2.01 2.41
C LYS A 16 11.22 -0.50 2.33
N GLU A 17 10.03 0.10 2.51
CA GLU A 17 9.89 1.54 2.41
C GLU A 17 10.34 2.25 3.67
N GLY A 18 10.33 1.54 4.80
CA GLY A 18 10.73 2.14 6.05
C GLY A 18 9.65 2.98 6.70
N VAL A 19 8.45 2.96 6.16
CA VAL A 19 7.32 3.72 6.70
C VAL A 19 6.13 2.79 6.77
N LYS A 20 5.47 2.77 7.91
CA LYS A 20 4.30 1.91 8.06
C LYS A 20 3.16 2.44 7.21
N PHE A 21 2.37 1.53 6.70
CA PHE A 21 1.23 1.90 5.85
C PHE A 21 0.28 2.83 6.60
N ALA A 22 0.09 2.57 7.90
CA ALA A 22 -0.79 3.40 8.71
C ALA A 22 -0.25 4.82 8.91
N ASP A 23 1.06 5.00 8.74
CA ASP A 23 1.68 6.31 8.90
C ASP A 23 1.61 7.13 7.63
N LEU A 24 1.16 6.55 6.55
CA LEU A 24 1.03 7.28 5.30
C LEU A 24 -0.10 8.29 5.40
N PRO A 25 0.00 9.44 4.70
CA PRO A 25 -1.06 10.44 4.76
C PRO A 25 -2.35 9.90 4.16
N ASP A 26 -3.48 10.47 4.58
CA ASP A 26 -4.77 10.02 4.10
C ASP A 26 -4.93 10.20 2.60
N ASP A 27 -4.22 11.17 2.02
CA ASP A 27 -4.33 11.43 0.60
C ASP A 27 -3.28 10.65 -0.21
N TRP A 28 -2.56 9.75 0.43
CA TRP A 28 -1.59 8.92 -0.28
C TRP A 28 -2.32 7.97 -1.21
N CYS A 29 -1.76 7.76 -2.36
CA CYS A 29 -2.39 6.87 -3.33
C CYS A 29 -1.31 6.03 -4.01
N CYS A 30 -1.76 5.01 -4.72
CA CYS A 30 -0.86 4.10 -5.40
C CYS A 30 -0.02 4.85 -6.44
N PRO A 31 1.30 4.72 -6.41
CA PRO A 31 2.15 5.41 -7.38
C PRO A 31 2.05 4.83 -8.78
N VAL A 32 1.37 3.71 -8.93
CA VAL A 32 1.25 3.07 -10.23
C VAL A 32 -0.09 3.40 -10.90
N CYS A 33 -1.19 3.21 -10.18
CA CYS A 33 -2.50 3.44 -10.77
C CYS A 33 -3.30 4.57 -10.11
N GLY A 34 -2.82 5.07 -8.98
CA GLY A 34 -3.51 6.17 -8.31
C GLY A 34 -4.63 5.75 -7.39
N GLU A 35 -4.70 4.46 -7.07
CA GLU A 35 -5.77 3.98 -6.19
C GLU A 35 -5.58 4.55 -4.79
N PRO A 36 -6.64 5.00 -4.12
CA PRO A 36 -6.49 5.60 -2.79
C PRO A 36 -6.01 4.58 -1.76
N LYS A 37 -5.34 5.08 -0.74
CA LYS A 37 -4.77 4.26 0.30
C LYS A 37 -5.81 3.33 0.93
N GLU A 38 -7.02 3.85 1.14
CA GLU A 38 -8.05 3.08 1.84
C GLU A 38 -8.50 1.86 1.05
N ASP A 39 -8.23 1.81 -0.25
CA ASP A 39 -8.62 0.69 -1.06
C ASP A 39 -7.59 -0.44 -1.06
N PHE A 40 -6.43 -0.20 -0.48
CA PHE A 40 -5.41 -1.23 -0.40
C PHE A 40 -5.83 -2.31 0.59
N LEU A 41 -5.45 -3.55 0.28
CA LEU A 41 -5.81 -4.70 1.11
C LEU A 41 -4.57 -5.24 1.81
N PRO A 42 -4.67 -5.62 3.08
CA PRO A 42 -3.52 -6.19 3.80
C PRO A 42 -3.20 -7.57 3.25
N VAL A 43 -1.88 -7.81 3.04
CA VAL A 43 -1.41 -9.10 2.55
C VAL A 43 -0.46 -9.66 3.59
N GLU A 44 -0.75 -10.85 4.05
CA GLU A 44 0.12 -11.39 5.01
C GLU A 44 1.29 -11.92 4.37
N ASP A 45 1.98 -12.13 3.98
CA ASP A 45 3.09 -12.52 3.49
C ASP A 45 3.71 -13.04 3.20
N ASP A 46 3.85 -13.08 2.96
CA ASP A 46 4.55 -13.44 2.55
C ASP A 46 5.10 -13.84 2.38
#